data_d9346faa8fd19deeb1a5f17c4cdfadcd
#
_entry.id   d9346faa8fd19deeb1a5f17c4cdfadcd
#
_cell.length_a   1.000
_cell.length_b   1.000
_cell.length_c   1.000
_cell.angle_alpha   90.00
_cell.angle_beta   90.00
_cell.angle_gamma   90.00
#
_symmetry.space_group_name_H-M   'P 1'
#
loop_
_entity.id
_entity.type
_entity.pdbx_description
1 polymer ?
#
loop_
_entity_poly.entity_id
_entity_poly.type
_entity_poly.pdbx_seq_one_letter_code
_entity_poly.pdbx_strand_id
1 'polypeptide(L)'
;MSDKSFLNWPFFEQRHRDLAAALEAWCVNHLPVDHSDVDAACRGLVAALGAGGWLQHSGGVLDVRSLCLIRETLARHDGLADFAFAMQGLGMGAVSLFGSPQQREWLDKTRAGSAIAAFALTEPLSGSDVAATSTIAERVQGG
;
A
#
# COMPACT_ATOMS: atom_id res chain seq x y z
N MET A 1 10.10 -14.29 18.94
CA MET A 1 10.17 -14.86 17.55
C MET A 1 8.74 -15.15 17.14
N SER A 2 8.25 -14.58 16.02
CA SER A 2 6.86 -14.81 15.58
C SER A 2 6.75 -16.21 14.98
N ASP A 3 5.66 -16.92 15.26
CA ASP A 3 5.39 -18.23 14.64
C ASP A 3 5.09 -18.03 13.15
N LYS A 4 5.88 -18.65 12.29
CA LYS A 4 5.72 -18.63 10.83
C LYS A 4 5.33 -20.01 10.27
N SER A 5 4.90 -20.95 11.12
CA SER A 5 4.52 -22.30 10.71
C SER A 5 3.37 -22.32 9.72
N PHE A 6 2.51 -21.29 9.74
CA PHE A 6 1.40 -21.12 8.80
C PHE A 6 1.86 -21.03 7.33
N LEU A 7 3.09 -20.58 7.06
CA LEU A 7 3.64 -20.57 5.70
C LEU A 7 3.77 -21.96 5.07
N ASN A 8 3.72 -23.01 5.89
CA ASN A 8 3.74 -24.41 5.43
C ASN A 8 2.32 -24.92 5.08
N TRP A 9 1.27 -24.14 5.31
CA TRP A 9 -0.07 -24.52 4.96
C TRP A 9 -0.30 -24.54 3.44
N PRO A 10 -1.24 -25.35 2.93
CA PRO A 10 -1.44 -25.54 1.50
C PRO A 10 -1.92 -24.27 0.75
N PHE A 11 -2.26 -23.20 1.48
CA PHE A 11 -2.62 -21.90 0.91
C PHE A 11 -1.42 -21.13 0.36
N PHE A 12 -0.21 -21.45 0.80
CA PHE A 12 1.00 -20.72 0.44
C PHE A 12 1.88 -21.53 -0.52
N GLU A 13 2.20 -20.91 -1.64
CA GLU A 13 3.13 -21.40 -2.65
C GLU A 13 4.57 -21.01 -2.29
N GLN A 14 5.55 -21.54 -3.02
CA GLN A 14 6.97 -21.20 -2.77
C GLN A 14 7.20 -19.69 -2.91
N ARG A 15 6.61 -19.04 -3.93
CA ARG A 15 6.72 -17.58 -4.13
C ARG A 15 6.30 -16.73 -2.91
N HIS A 16 5.33 -17.19 -2.11
CA HIS A 16 4.90 -16.49 -0.90
C HIS A 16 5.92 -16.65 0.22
N ARG A 17 6.53 -17.82 0.34
CA ARG A 17 7.62 -18.07 1.28
C ARG A 17 8.85 -17.23 0.94
N ASP A 18 9.21 -17.18 -0.33
CA ASP A 18 10.33 -16.37 -0.83
C ASP A 18 10.07 -14.87 -0.60
N LEU A 19 8.85 -14.39 -0.89
CA LEU A 19 8.41 -13.03 -0.62
C LEU A 19 8.54 -12.67 0.87
N ALA A 20 8.03 -13.53 1.76
CA ALA A 20 8.08 -13.31 3.20
C ALA A 20 9.53 -13.28 3.72
N ALA A 21 10.40 -14.14 3.21
CA ALA A 21 11.80 -14.17 3.59
C ALA A 21 12.57 -12.93 3.09
N ALA A 22 12.33 -12.55 1.84
CA ALA A 22 12.96 -11.37 1.24
C ALA A 22 12.53 -10.08 1.95
N LEU A 23 11.23 -9.93 2.24
CA LEU A 23 10.73 -8.76 2.95
C LEU A 23 11.24 -8.70 4.40
N GLU A 24 11.32 -9.82 5.09
CA GLU A 24 11.90 -9.87 6.44
C GLU A 24 13.34 -9.34 6.44
N ALA A 25 14.15 -9.79 5.48
CA ALA A 25 15.54 -9.32 5.34
C ALA A 25 15.60 -7.82 5.02
N TRP A 26 14.69 -7.32 4.18
CA TRP A 26 14.59 -5.90 3.89
C TRP A 26 14.21 -5.10 5.13
N CYS A 27 13.20 -5.54 5.89
CA CYS A 27 12.75 -4.86 7.11
C CYS A 27 13.86 -4.72 8.15
N VAL A 28 14.66 -5.77 8.38
CA VAL A 28 15.79 -5.72 9.33
C VAL A 28 16.80 -4.61 9.00
N ASN A 29 16.95 -4.28 7.72
CA ASN A 29 17.91 -3.28 7.28
C ASN A 29 17.33 -1.86 7.14
N HIS A 30 16.00 -1.70 7.16
CA HIS A 30 15.35 -0.42 6.87
C HIS A 30 14.41 0.07 7.97
N LEU A 31 14.01 -0.81 8.92
CA LEU A 31 13.04 -0.51 9.95
C LEU A 31 13.56 -0.80 11.37
N PRO A 32 13.03 -0.16 12.41
CA PRO A 32 12.07 0.94 12.34
C PRO A 32 12.71 2.26 11.88
N VAL A 33 11.88 3.18 11.38
CA VAL A 33 12.32 4.55 11.08
C VAL A 33 12.10 5.48 12.28
N ASP A 34 12.74 6.66 12.28
CA ASP A 34 12.46 7.71 13.25
C ASP A 34 11.06 8.33 12.99
N HIS A 35 10.22 8.36 14.02
CA HIS A 35 8.86 8.89 13.98
C HIS A 35 8.76 10.34 14.52
N SER A 36 9.86 11.04 14.74
CA SER A 36 9.86 12.42 15.26
C SER A 36 9.18 13.40 14.30
N ASP A 37 9.31 13.17 12.97
CA ASP A 37 8.53 13.82 11.91
C ASP A 37 7.80 12.75 11.11
N VAL A 38 6.54 12.51 11.48
CA VAL A 38 5.71 11.46 10.87
C VAL A 38 5.50 11.67 9.37
N ASP A 39 5.34 12.93 8.93
CA ASP A 39 5.14 13.24 7.52
C ASP A 39 6.39 12.96 6.69
N ALA A 40 7.57 13.34 7.19
CA ALA A 40 8.84 13.02 6.56
C ALA A 40 9.09 11.51 6.55
N ALA A 41 8.83 10.82 7.67
CA ALA A 41 8.95 9.36 7.79
C ALA A 41 8.04 8.64 6.77
N CYS A 42 6.76 9.03 6.65
CA CYS A 42 5.83 8.46 5.67
C CYS A 42 6.32 8.64 4.23
N ARG A 43 6.78 9.84 3.88
CA ARG A 43 7.33 10.09 2.53
C ARG A 43 8.57 9.23 2.26
N GLY A 44 9.46 9.12 3.24
CA GLY A 44 10.64 8.27 3.16
C GLY A 44 10.30 6.79 3.01
N LEU A 45 9.32 6.30 3.77
CA LEU A 45 8.84 4.91 3.71
C LEU A 45 8.22 4.59 2.35
N VAL A 46 7.37 5.46 1.79
CA VAL A 46 6.80 5.26 0.44
C VAL A 46 7.90 5.17 -0.59
N ALA A 47 8.88 6.07 -0.56
CA ALA A 47 10.02 6.04 -1.48
C ALA A 47 10.86 4.76 -1.32
N ALA A 48 11.16 4.35 -0.08
CA ALA A 48 11.95 3.15 0.20
C ALA A 48 11.21 1.86 -0.21
N LEU A 49 9.90 1.77 0.09
CA LEU A 49 9.06 0.65 -0.33
C LEU A 49 8.95 0.55 -1.85
N GLY A 50 8.85 1.70 -2.54
CA GLY A 50 8.86 1.75 -3.99
C GLY A 50 10.19 1.28 -4.58
N ALA A 51 11.31 1.81 -4.09
CA ALA A 51 12.65 1.42 -4.50
C ALA A 51 12.95 -0.07 -4.24
N GLY A 52 12.42 -0.62 -3.13
CA GLY A 52 12.50 -2.05 -2.81
C GLY A 52 11.57 -2.94 -3.65
N GLY A 53 10.69 -2.35 -4.48
CA GLY A 53 9.73 -3.09 -5.30
C GLY A 53 8.50 -3.60 -4.55
N TRP A 54 8.36 -3.30 -3.25
CA TRP A 54 7.26 -3.82 -2.43
C TRP A 54 5.91 -3.23 -2.84
N LEU A 55 5.87 -1.97 -3.28
CA LEU A 55 4.65 -1.32 -3.75
C LEU A 55 4.09 -1.92 -5.06
N GLN A 56 4.83 -2.78 -5.76
CA GLN A 56 4.30 -3.52 -6.90
C GLN A 56 3.13 -4.44 -6.52
N HIS A 57 3.07 -4.85 -5.26
CA HIS A 57 2.00 -5.69 -4.73
C HIS A 57 0.76 -4.90 -4.28
N SER A 58 0.82 -3.57 -4.24
CA SER A 58 -0.28 -2.71 -3.77
C SER A 58 -1.34 -2.38 -4.83
N GLY A 59 -1.17 -2.82 -6.09
CA GLY A 59 -2.10 -2.52 -7.18
C GLY A 59 -1.92 -3.44 -8.39
N GLY A 60 -2.80 -3.31 -9.38
CA GLY A 60 -2.82 -4.19 -10.55
C GLY A 60 -3.49 -5.53 -10.24
N VAL A 61 -2.89 -6.63 -10.65
CA VAL A 61 -3.41 -7.98 -10.30
C VAL A 61 -3.02 -8.29 -8.86
N LEU A 62 -4.02 -8.23 -7.97
CA LEU A 62 -3.81 -8.42 -6.54
C LEU A 62 -3.72 -9.90 -6.18
N ASP A 63 -2.65 -10.29 -5.48
CA ASP A 63 -2.58 -11.52 -4.72
C ASP A 63 -2.79 -11.20 -3.24
N VAL A 64 -3.97 -11.50 -2.72
CA VAL A 64 -4.36 -11.18 -1.34
C VAL A 64 -3.43 -11.85 -0.32
N ARG A 65 -2.89 -13.04 -0.62
CA ARG A 65 -1.95 -13.74 0.26
C ARG A 65 -0.64 -12.96 0.37
N SER A 66 -0.11 -12.48 -0.75
CA SER A 66 1.07 -11.60 -0.76
C SER A 66 0.81 -10.30 0.00
N LEU A 67 -0.35 -9.67 -0.20
CA LEU A 67 -0.74 -8.47 0.56
C LEU A 67 -0.76 -8.71 2.06
N CYS A 68 -1.39 -9.80 2.52
CA CYS A 68 -1.44 -10.14 3.95
C CYS A 68 -0.04 -10.35 4.53
N LEU A 69 0.83 -11.08 3.82
CA LEU A 69 2.21 -11.35 4.25
C LEU A 69 3.03 -10.07 4.34
N ILE A 70 2.89 -9.17 3.36
CA ILE A 70 3.60 -7.89 3.37
C ILE A 70 3.14 -7.05 4.56
N ARG A 71 1.84 -6.87 4.73
CA ARG A 71 1.27 -6.07 5.80
C ARG A 71 1.64 -6.61 7.18
N GLU A 72 1.50 -7.92 7.41
CA GLU A 72 1.89 -8.55 8.67
C GLU A 72 3.38 -8.33 8.96
N THR A 73 4.24 -8.52 7.95
CA THR A 73 5.68 -8.38 8.12
C THR A 73 6.06 -6.92 8.43
N LEU A 74 5.56 -5.96 7.66
CA LEU A 74 5.81 -4.54 7.90
C LEU A 74 5.32 -4.10 9.27
N ALA A 75 4.07 -4.44 9.64
CA ALA A 75 3.48 -4.06 10.93
C ALA A 75 4.25 -4.60 12.14
N ARG A 76 4.88 -5.76 12.01
CA ARG A 76 5.73 -6.34 13.05
C ARG A 76 7.02 -5.56 13.30
N HIS A 77 7.57 -4.95 12.26
CA HIS A 77 8.80 -4.16 12.35
C HIS A 77 8.51 -2.69 12.61
N ASP A 78 7.48 -2.14 11.96
CA ASP A 78 7.10 -0.73 12.07
C ASP A 78 5.65 -0.53 11.56
N GLY A 79 4.72 -0.18 12.46
CA GLY A 79 3.31 0.05 12.11
C GLY A 79 3.12 1.20 11.11
N LEU A 80 4.01 2.20 11.09
CA LEU A 80 3.97 3.29 10.12
C LEU A 80 4.34 2.80 8.72
N ALA A 81 5.25 1.84 8.61
CA ALA A 81 5.61 1.23 7.33
C ALA A 81 4.45 0.39 6.74
N ASP A 82 3.72 -0.36 7.58
CA ASP A 82 2.48 -1.03 7.15
C ASP A 82 1.44 -0.02 6.67
N PHE A 83 1.24 1.05 7.43
CA PHE A 83 0.28 2.09 7.07
C PHE A 83 0.64 2.76 5.74
N ALA A 84 1.91 3.15 5.55
CA ALA A 84 2.39 3.73 4.31
C ALA A 84 2.14 2.80 3.11
N PHE A 85 2.43 1.50 3.24
CA PHE A 85 2.15 0.50 2.22
C PHE A 85 0.65 0.37 1.93
N ALA A 86 -0.17 0.22 2.97
CA ALA A 86 -1.61 0.01 2.85
C ALA A 86 -2.30 1.19 2.17
N MET A 87 -1.91 2.43 2.49
CA MET A 87 -2.50 3.63 1.91
C MET A 87 -2.19 3.80 0.43
N GLN A 88 -1.02 3.38 -0.05
CA GLN A 88 -0.74 3.35 -1.48
C GLN A 88 -1.72 2.44 -2.23
N GLY A 89 -1.99 1.25 -1.72
CA GLY A 89 -2.95 0.31 -2.30
C GLY A 89 -4.39 0.81 -2.23
N LEU A 90 -4.80 1.32 -1.07
CA LEU A 90 -6.15 1.81 -0.84
C LEU A 90 -6.46 3.04 -1.69
N GLY A 91 -5.54 4.02 -1.73
CA GLY A 91 -5.73 5.25 -2.49
C GLY A 91 -5.80 5.03 -4.00
N MET A 92 -5.12 4.01 -4.52
CA MET A 92 -5.13 3.67 -5.94
C MET A 92 -6.08 2.53 -6.31
N GLY A 93 -6.80 1.95 -5.34
CA GLY A 93 -7.68 0.80 -5.56
C GLY A 93 -8.75 1.07 -6.61
N ALA A 94 -9.48 2.17 -6.51
CA ALA A 94 -10.50 2.56 -7.47
C ALA A 94 -9.92 2.81 -8.87
N VAL A 95 -8.77 3.47 -8.95
CA VAL A 95 -8.06 3.72 -10.22
C VAL A 95 -7.56 2.42 -10.85
N SER A 96 -7.06 1.50 -10.04
CA SER A 96 -6.62 0.18 -10.50
C SER A 96 -7.76 -0.62 -11.14
N LEU A 97 -8.95 -0.57 -10.54
CA LEU A 97 -10.10 -1.36 -10.99
C LEU A 97 -10.88 -0.67 -12.12
N PHE A 98 -11.10 0.64 -12.02
CA PHE A 98 -12.07 1.35 -12.86
C PHE A 98 -11.48 2.56 -13.60
N GLY A 99 -10.21 2.89 -13.38
CA GLY A 99 -9.57 4.06 -13.96
C GLY A 99 -9.46 4.01 -15.49
N SER A 100 -9.58 5.18 -16.12
CA SER A 100 -9.25 5.35 -17.54
C SER A 100 -7.76 5.12 -17.81
N PRO A 101 -7.34 4.91 -19.06
CA PRO A 101 -5.92 4.78 -19.38
C PRO A 101 -5.05 5.92 -18.83
N GLN A 102 -5.51 7.16 -18.93
CA GLN A 102 -4.79 8.33 -18.40
C GLN A 102 -4.70 8.30 -16.86
N GLN A 103 -5.78 7.93 -16.17
CA GLN A 103 -5.75 7.80 -14.71
C GLN A 103 -4.81 6.68 -14.26
N ARG A 104 -4.72 5.58 -15.02
CA ARG A 104 -3.84 4.46 -14.70
C ARG A 104 -2.35 4.78 -14.82
N GLU A 105 -1.96 5.84 -15.51
CA GLU A 105 -0.56 6.31 -15.53
C GLU A 105 -0.04 6.65 -14.12
N TRP A 106 -0.94 7.02 -13.20
CA TRP A 106 -0.58 7.25 -11.79
C TRP A 106 -0.21 5.98 -11.04
N LEU A 107 -0.71 4.80 -11.47
CA LEU A 107 -0.35 3.52 -10.84
C LEU A 107 1.15 3.26 -10.88
N ASP A 108 1.79 3.54 -12.00
CA ASP A 108 3.24 3.31 -12.14
C ASP A 108 4.03 4.24 -11.23
N LYS A 109 3.60 5.50 -11.11
CA LYS A 109 4.25 6.48 -10.22
C LYS A 109 4.08 6.12 -8.75
N THR A 110 2.89 5.69 -8.33
CA THR A 110 2.63 5.28 -6.94
C THR A 110 3.34 3.98 -6.60
N ARG A 111 3.40 3.02 -7.53
CA ARG A 111 4.13 1.75 -7.34
C ARG A 111 5.64 1.94 -7.33
N ALA A 112 6.16 2.93 -8.03
CA ALA A 112 7.57 3.33 -7.95
C ALA A 112 7.91 4.13 -6.69
N GLY A 113 6.92 4.52 -5.87
CA GLY A 113 7.11 5.36 -4.68
C GLY A 113 7.41 6.83 -5.00
N SER A 114 7.25 7.25 -6.27
CA SER A 114 7.47 8.64 -6.71
C SER A 114 6.23 9.53 -6.58
N ALA A 115 5.06 8.95 -6.31
CA ALA A 115 3.84 9.65 -5.97
C ALA A 115 3.17 9.00 -4.76
N ILE A 116 2.53 9.81 -3.93
CA ILE A 116 1.82 9.36 -2.74
C ILE A 116 0.33 9.33 -3.03
N ALA A 117 -0.29 8.16 -2.82
CA ALA A 117 -1.72 8.00 -2.92
C ALA A 117 -2.41 8.39 -1.61
N ALA A 118 -3.64 8.88 -1.72
CA ALA A 118 -4.49 9.18 -0.58
C ALA A 118 -5.89 8.62 -0.80
N PHE A 119 -6.61 8.41 0.29
CA PHE A 119 -7.99 7.95 0.27
C PHE A 119 -8.82 8.83 1.19
N ALA A 120 -9.81 9.52 0.62
CA ALA A 120 -10.75 10.36 1.33
C ALA A 120 -12.17 10.01 0.87
N LEU A 121 -12.91 9.30 1.72
CA LEU A 121 -14.24 8.79 1.38
C LEU A 121 -15.35 9.39 2.26
N THR A 122 -15.05 9.56 3.56
CA THR A 122 -16.05 10.06 4.52
C THR A 122 -16.35 11.52 4.29
N GLU A 123 -17.63 11.86 4.25
CA GLU A 123 -18.17 13.22 4.13
C GLU A 123 -18.96 13.59 5.39
N PRO A 124 -19.28 14.88 5.61
CA PRO A 124 -20.05 15.30 6.79
C PRO A 124 -21.39 14.58 6.97
N LEU A 125 -22.03 14.17 5.86
CA LEU A 125 -23.35 13.51 5.86
C LEU A 125 -23.28 12.05 5.37
N SER A 126 -22.11 11.52 5.03
CA SER A 126 -21.91 10.17 4.50
C SER A 126 -20.69 9.52 5.15
N GLY A 127 -20.90 8.43 5.86
CA GLY A 127 -19.87 7.60 6.46
C GLY A 127 -20.03 6.15 6.01
N SER A 128 -20.74 5.34 6.80
CA SER A 128 -20.99 3.92 6.47
C SER A 128 -21.84 3.72 5.22
N ASP A 129 -22.73 4.64 4.94
CA ASP A 129 -23.50 4.66 3.69
C ASP A 129 -22.71 5.41 2.60
N VAL A 130 -21.79 4.72 1.95
CA VAL A 130 -20.97 5.28 0.86
C VAL A 130 -21.79 5.59 -0.40
N ALA A 131 -22.99 5.03 -0.53
CA ALA A 131 -23.88 5.35 -1.65
C ALA A 131 -24.48 6.76 -1.54
N ALA A 132 -24.47 7.36 -0.35
CA ALA A 132 -24.92 8.73 -0.09
C ALA A 132 -23.80 9.78 -0.33
N THR A 133 -22.68 9.41 -0.93
CA THR A 133 -21.60 10.33 -1.29
C THR A 133 -22.12 11.43 -2.22
N SER A 134 -21.85 12.68 -1.87
CA SER A 134 -22.29 13.88 -2.57
C SER A 134 -21.16 14.66 -3.24
N THR A 135 -19.91 14.32 -2.97
CA THR A 135 -18.74 14.93 -3.61
C THR A 135 -18.77 14.69 -5.11
N ILE A 136 -18.64 15.75 -5.88
CA ILE A 136 -18.59 15.73 -7.34
C ILE A 136 -17.27 16.31 -7.84
N ALA A 137 -16.83 15.86 -9.00
CA ALA A 137 -15.69 16.42 -9.71
C ALA A 137 -16.20 17.26 -10.90
N GLU A 138 -15.84 18.53 -10.92
CA GLU A 138 -16.20 19.45 -12.01
C GLU A 138 -14.95 19.83 -12.80
N ARG A 139 -15.08 19.82 -14.14
CA ARG A 139 -14.01 20.27 -15.02
C ARG A 139 -13.94 21.79 -14.99
N VAL A 140 -12.78 22.32 -14.64
CA VAL A 140 -12.49 23.77 -14.68
C VAL A 140 -11.34 24.06 -15.63
N GLN A 141 -11.14 25.36 -15.97
CA GLN A 141 -10.03 25.76 -16.82
C GLN A 141 -8.68 25.44 -16.11
N GLY A 142 -7.89 24.55 -16.69
CA GLY A 142 -6.57 24.12 -16.18
C GLY A 142 -6.60 22.84 -15.34
N GLY A 143 -7.74 22.18 -15.17
CA GLY A 143 -7.83 20.91 -14.42
C GLY A 143 -9.22 20.34 -14.33
#